data_e2ba573c6a8935386325fb7d4c8c8bed
#
_entry.id   e2ba573c6a8935386325fb7d4c8c8bed
#
_cell.length_a   1.000
_cell.length_b   1.000
_cell.length_c   1.000
_cell.angle_alpha   90.00
_cell.angle_beta   90.00
_cell.angle_gamma   90.00
#
_symmetry.space_group_name_H-M   'P 1'
#
loop_
_entity.id
_entity.type
_entity.pdbx_description
1 polymer ?
#
loop_
_entity_poly.entity_id
_entity_poly.type
_entity_poly.pdbx_seq_one_letter_code
_entity_poly.pdbx_strand_id
1 'polypeptide(L)'
;KARNREVSNALSARFAQRNAVTVVDLGSGTGSNLRATAPLLPNLQTWTLVDHDSALLDSARRALSAWADTAQPKTDDPAGLTLTKGYATIHVRFLQCNLASDLDTVLSQPVDLVTASALFDLVSADFVRAFAHALADRRAVFYGALTYNGIQRWQPHRPTDSQMTSAFHRHQLGDKGFGPALGPMASAHLADQFRLNGYLVLEGESPWQLSRNDRMLIDELVRGHAMAVAETGAVDIKAIEAWVKVQRTGAETGHTDIYAVPT
;
A
#
# COMPACT_ATOMS: atom_id res chain seq x y z
N LYS A 1 12.52 -4.12 -2.49
CA LYS A 1 13.66 -3.25 -2.94
C LYS A 1 13.20 -1.83 -3.32
N ALA A 2 11.90 -1.60 -3.54
CA ALA A 2 11.37 -0.28 -3.93
C ALA A 2 11.12 0.66 -2.74
N ARG A 3 11.09 0.17 -1.50
CA ARG A 3 10.80 1.01 -0.34
C ARG A 3 11.95 1.97 -0.01
N ASN A 4 11.59 3.16 0.47
CA ASN A 4 12.56 4.15 0.92
C ASN A 4 13.32 3.65 2.14
N ARG A 5 14.65 3.73 2.11
CA ARG A 5 15.50 3.20 3.19
C ARG A 5 15.46 4.07 4.44
N GLU A 6 15.41 5.39 4.30
CA GLU A 6 15.38 6.30 5.45
C GLU A 6 14.08 6.12 6.23
N VAL A 7 12.94 6.07 5.53
CA VAL A 7 11.62 5.81 6.10
C VAL A 7 11.57 4.43 6.77
N SER A 8 12.10 3.38 6.12
CA SER A 8 12.17 2.03 6.69
C SER A 8 13.06 1.95 7.92
N ASN A 9 14.19 2.67 7.93
CA ASN A 9 15.10 2.72 9.07
C ASN A 9 14.47 3.46 10.27
N ALA A 10 13.73 4.55 10.03
CA ALA A 10 13.00 5.26 11.06
C ALA A 10 11.95 4.36 11.73
N LEU A 11 11.19 3.60 10.94
CA LEU A 11 10.27 2.60 11.44
C LEU A 11 10.97 1.56 12.32
N SER A 12 12.05 0.96 11.82
CA SER A 12 12.82 -0.06 12.55
C SER A 12 13.38 0.49 13.86
N ALA A 13 13.96 1.69 13.84
CA ALA A 13 14.52 2.34 15.03
C ALA A 13 13.46 2.60 16.12
N ARG A 14 12.23 2.98 15.71
CA ARG A 14 11.11 3.23 16.64
C ARG A 14 10.75 2.00 17.47
N PHE A 15 10.84 0.82 16.88
CA PHE A 15 10.44 -0.44 17.52
C PHE A 15 11.63 -1.28 18.02
N ALA A 16 12.87 -0.86 17.81
CA ALA A 16 14.09 -1.64 18.11
C ALA A 16 14.21 -2.10 19.58
N GLN A 17 13.66 -1.34 20.52
CA GLN A 17 13.69 -1.65 21.95
C GLN A 17 12.39 -2.32 22.45
N ARG A 18 11.45 -2.63 21.56
CA ARG A 18 10.21 -3.30 21.92
C ARG A 18 10.38 -4.81 21.81
N ASN A 19 9.79 -5.55 22.75
CA ASN A 19 9.75 -7.01 22.68
C ASN A 19 8.67 -7.52 21.73
N ALA A 20 7.57 -6.76 21.60
CA ALA A 20 6.43 -7.14 20.79
C ALA A 20 5.81 -5.91 20.11
N VAL A 21 5.06 -6.14 19.04
CA VAL A 21 4.32 -5.10 18.31
C VAL A 21 2.98 -5.63 17.80
N THR A 22 1.94 -4.80 17.93
CA THR A 22 0.61 -5.04 17.36
C THR A 22 0.43 -4.16 16.12
N VAL A 23 0.10 -4.78 14.99
CA VAL A 23 0.04 -4.14 13.67
C VAL A 23 -1.33 -4.36 13.03
N VAL A 24 -1.88 -3.30 12.44
CA VAL A 24 -3.03 -3.37 11.54
C VAL A 24 -2.57 -2.98 10.13
N ASP A 25 -2.81 -3.84 9.14
CA ASP A 25 -2.48 -3.61 7.73
C ASP A 25 -3.76 -3.38 6.92
N LEU A 26 -3.95 -2.14 6.46
CA LEU A 26 -5.15 -1.70 5.77
C LEU A 26 -5.02 -1.95 4.26
N GLY A 27 -6.06 -2.56 3.65
CA GLY A 27 -6.02 -2.96 2.25
C GLY A 27 -4.90 -3.96 2.00
N SER A 28 -4.82 -5.00 2.84
CA SER A 28 -3.67 -5.90 2.91
C SER A 28 -3.44 -6.75 1.66
N GLY A 29 -4.47 -6.86 0.80
CA GLY A 29 -4.40 -7.64 -0.42
C GLY A 29 -3.91 -9.08 -0.16
N THR A 30 -2.86 -9.48 -0.85
CA THR A 30 -2.24 -10.80 -0.70
C THR A 30 -1.16 -10.87 0.39
N GLY A 31 -1.14 -9.92 1.34
CA GLY A 31 -0.20 -9.90 2.47
C GLY A 31 1.24 -9.54 2.08
N SER A 32 1.45 -8.88 0.96
CA SER A 32 2.79 -8.48 0.50
C SER A 32 3.43 -7.44 1.42
N ASN A 33 2.62 -6.55 2.00
CA ASN A 33 3.07 -5.53 2.92
C ASN A 33 3.61 -6.15 4.22
N LEU A 34 2.91 -7.12 4.82
CA LEU A 34 3.42 -7.86 5.97
C LEU A 34 4.78 -8.47 5.68
N ARG A 35 4.93 -9.23 4.56
CA ARG A 35 6.20 -9.89 4.21
C ARG A 35 7.37 -8.92 4.08
N ALA A 36 7.09 -7.70 3.63
CA ALA A 36 8.11 -6.67 3.44
C ALA A 36 8.42 -5.90 4.73
N THR A 37 7.45 -5.76 5.64
CA THR A 37 7.56 -4.93 6.85
C THR A 37 7.97 -5.74 8.08
N ALA A 38 7.55 -7.00 8.19
CA ALA A 38 7.87 -7.85 9.34
C ALA A 38 9.36 -7.93 9.69
N PRO A 39 10.31 -7.97 8.72
CA PRO A 39 11.74 -7.96 9.03
C PRO A 39 12.26 -6.67 9.69
N LEU A 40 11.49 -5.60 9.69
CA LEU A 40 11.84 -4.29 10.28
C LEU A 40 11.35 -4.16 11.73
N LEU A 41 10.59 -5.14 12.23
CA LEU A 41 9.86 -5.08 13.48
C LEU A 41 10.42 -6.09 14.50
N PRO A 42 10.06 -5.98 15.80
CA PRO A 42 10.43 -6.96 16.83
C PRO A 42 10.07 -8.39 16.47
N ASN A 43 10.70 -9.34 17.15
CA ASN A 43 10.51 -10.76 16.85
C ASN A 43 9.11 -11.31 17.20
N LEU A 44 8.39 -10.70 18.15
CA LEU A 44 7.02 -11.09 18.46
C LEU A 44 6.04 -10.09 17.84
N GLN A 45 5.23 -10.54 16.89
CA GLN A 45 4.33 -9.68 16.12
C GLN A 45 2.91 -10.24 16.13
N THR A 46 1.93 -9.34 16.28
CA THR A 46 0.51 -9.65 16.10
C THR A 46 -0.04 -8.75 14.99
N TRP A 47 -0.52 -9.36 13.90
CA TRP A 47 -1.03 -8.65 12.73
C TRP A 47 -2.52 -8.90 12.55
N THR A 48 -3.26 -7.83 12.25
CA THR A 48 -4.60 -7.91 11.66
C THR A 48 -4.51 -7.43 10.22
N LEU A 49 -4.70 -8.35 9.27
CA LEU A 49 -4.78 -8.04 7.84
C LEU A 49 -6.22 -7.74 7.48
N VAL A 50 -6.47 -6.52 7.00
CA VAL A 50 -7.81 -6.02 6.69
C VAL A 50 -7.95 -5.83 5.19
N ASP A 51 -8.96 -6.44 4.60
CA ASP A 51 -9.35 -6.24 3.21
C ASP A 51 -10.86 -6.43 3.04
N HIS A 52 -11.45 -5.81 2.03
CA HIS A 52 -12.87 -6.00 1.73
C HIS A 52 -13.12 -7.28 0.91
N ASP A 53 -12.11 -7.75 0.19
CA ASP A 53 -12.17 -8.93 -0.68
C ASP A 53 -11.65 -10.18 0.07
N SER A 54 -12.57 -11.10 0.39
CA SER A 54 -12.24 -12.37 1.03
C SER A 54 -11.31 -13.25 0.19
N ALA A 55 -11.39 -13.17 -1.15
CA ALA A 55 -10.52 -13.94 -2.04
C ALA A 55 -9.05 -13.47 -1.97
N LEU A 56 -8.83 -12.16 -1.74
CA LEU A 56 -7.51 -11.62 -1.47
C LEU A 56 -6.97 -12.09 -0.12
N LEU A 57 -7.82 -12.09 0.93
CA LEU A 57 -7.43 -12.61 2.25
C LEU A 57 -7.09 -14.12 2.21
N ASP A 58 -7.83 -14.91 1.44
CA ASP A 58 -7.49 -16.33 1.23
C ASP A 58 -6.17 -16.49 0.46
N SER A 59 -5.91 -15.62 -0.49
CA SER A 59 -4.64 -15.59 -1.21
C SER A 59 -3.49 -15.14 -0.30
N ALA A 60 -3.74 -14.19 0.60
CA ALA A 60 -2.78 -13.78 1.62
C ALA A 60 -2.41 -14.96 2.53
N ARG A 61 -3.40 -15.72 2.99
CA ARG A 61 -3.18 -16.93 3.81
C ARG A 61 -2.24 -17.91 3.12
N ARG A 62 -2.50 -18.23 1.85
CA ARG A 62 -1.64 -19.14 1.07
C ARG A 62 -0.24 -18.57 0.86
N ALA A 63 -0.15 -17.30 0.50
CA ALA A 63 1.12 -16.64 0.23
C ALA A 63 2.00 -16.51 1.49
N LEU A 64 1.40 -16.22 2.64
CA LEU A 64 2.10 -16.13 3.92
C LEU A 64 2.56 -17.50 4.40
N SER A 65 1.71 -18.54 4.26
CA SER A 65 2.10 -19.91 4.59
C SER A 65 3.27 -20.42 3.74
N ALA A 66 3.31 -20.06 2.46
CA ALA A 66 4.42 -20.40 1.56
C ALA A 66 5.70 -19.59 1.83
N TRP A 67 5.58 -18.37 2.35
CA TRP A 67 6.71 -17.48 2.66
C TRP A 67 7.38 -17.82 3.99
N ALA A 68 6.61 -18.27 4.99
CA ALA A 68 7.11 -18.59 6.32
C ALA A 68 7.96 -19.88 6.33
N ASP A 69 8.83 -20.00 7.31
CA ASP A 69 9.60 -21.23 7.53
C ASP A 69 8.69 -22.32 8.13
N THR A 70 7.74 -21.93 8.99
CA THR A 70 6.62 -22.76 9.46
C THR A 70 5.32 -21.95 9.49
N ALA A 71 4.20 -22.61 9.24
CA ALA A 71 2.88 -22.02 9.32
C ALA A 71 1.89 -23.03 9.95
N GLN A 72 1.17 -22.60 10.97
CA GLN A 72 0.17 -23.41 11.68
C GLN A 72 -1.08 -22.58 11.94
N PRO A 73 -2.28 -23.19 12.04
CA PRO A 73 -3.45 -22.49 12.56
C PRO A 73 -3.15 -21.90 13.94
N LYS A 74 -3.68 -20.73 14.23
CA LYS A 74 -3.54 -20.10 15.55
C LYS A 74 -4.36 -20.87 16.58
N THR A 75 -3.82 -21.14 17.75
CA THR A 75 -4.42 -22.05 18.74
C THR A 75 -5.80 -21.59 19.25
N ASP A 76 -5.95 -20.28 19.45
CA ASP A 76 -7.17 -19.61 19.96
C ASP A 76 -8.05 -19.01 18.87
N ASP A 77 -7.62 -19.06 17.62
CA ASP A 77 -8.33 -18.58 16.42
C ASP A 77 -7.94 -19.43 15.21
N PRO A 78 -8.64 -20.55 14.95
CA PRO A 78 -8.32 -21.43 13.81
C PRO A 78 -8.39 -20.73 12.44
N ALA A 79 -9.10 -19.60 12.34
CA ALA A 79 -9.10 -18.77 11.15
C ALA A 79 -7.83 -17.92 11.02
N GLY A 80 -7.03 -17.76 12.07
CA GLY A 80 -5.74 -17.10 12.07
C GLY A 80 -4.58 -18.04 11.71
N LEU A 81 -3.37 -17.46 11.62
CA LEU A 81 -2.11 -18.17 11.43
C LEU A 81 -1.09 -17.81 12.50
N THR A 82 -0.31 -18.78 12.91
CA THR A 82 0.97 -18.56 13.59
C THR A 82 2.08 -18.95 12.64
N LEU A 83 2.93 -17.98 12.31
CA LEU A 83 4.04 -18.12 11.38
C LEU A 83 5.36 -17.97 12.12
N THR A 84 6.37 -18.73 11.70
CA THR A 84 7.76 -18.48 12.07
C THR A 84 8.54 -18.07 10.82
N LYS A 85 9.31 -16.98 10.93
CA LYS A 85 10.22 -16.54 9.87
C LYS A 85 11.54 -16.05 10.48
N GLY A 86 12.63 -16.81 10.30
CA GLY A 86 13.87 -16.57 11.03
C GLY A 86 13.64 -16.68 12.54
N TYR A 87 13.91 -15.59 13.26
CA TYR A 87 13.67 -15.51 14.70
C TYR A 87 12.30 -14.94 15.06
N ALA A 88 11.52 -14.49 14.06
CA ALA A 88 10.24 -13.88 14.32
C ALA A 88 9.10 -14.89 14.45
N THR A 89 8.26 -14.70 15.46
CA THR A 89 6.94 -15.32 15.62
C THR A 89 5.87 -14.30 15.28
N ILE A 90 5.04 -14.62 14.30
CA ILE A 90 4.06 -13.71 13.73
C ILE A 90 2.68 -14.34 13.83
N HIS A 91 1.82 -13.78 14.66
CA HIS A 91 0.42 -14.15 14.75
C HIS A 91 -0.38 -13.29 13.77
N VAL A 92 -1.15 -13.92 12.89
CA VAL A 92 -1.93 -13.22 11.85
C VAL A 92 -3.41 -13.54 12.02
N ARG A 93 -4.21 -12.48 12.07
CA ARG A 93 -5.66 -12.51 11.95
C ARG A 93 -6.05 -11.91 10.60
N PHE A 94 -7.06 -12.50 9.94
CA PHE A 94 -7.64 -11.97 8.70
C PHE A 94 -9.02 -11.40 9.02
N LEU A 95 -9.25 -10.17 8.60
CA LEU A 95 -10.49 -9.45 8.87
C LEU A 95 -11.07 -8.93 7.56
N GLN A 96 -12.17 -9.54 7.10
CA GLN A 96 -12.92 -8.98 5.98
C GLN A 96 -13.73 -7.78 6.49
N CYS A 97 -13.47 -6.60 5.93
CA CYS A 97 -14.07 -5.36 6.40
C CYS A 97 -14.01 -4.28 5.33
N ASN A 98 -15.06 -3.47 5.23
CA ASN A 98 -15.07 -2.30 4.37
C ASN A 98 -14.51 -1.09 5.13
N LEU A 99 -13.29 -0.69 4.81
CA LEU A 99 -12.61 0.43 5.47
C LEU A 99 -13.37 1.77 5.35
N ALA A 100 -14.18 1.95 4.30
CA ALA A 100 -14.93 3.19 4.10
C ALA A 100 -16.03 3.39 5.16
N SER A 101 -16.58 2.29 5.73
CA SER A 101 -17.65 2.33 6.76
C SER A 101 -17.18 1.92 8.15
N ASP A 102 -16.14 1.09 8.26
CA ASP A 102 -15.85 0.35 9.48
C ASP A 102 -14.47 0.65 10.08
N LEU A 103 -13.87 1.79 9.72
CA LEU A 103 -12.52 2.17 10.18
C LEU A 103 -12.40 2.14 11.71
N ASP A 104 -13.39 2.64 12.45
CA ASP A 104 -13.40 2.64 13.92
C ASP A 104 -13.45 1.23 14.51
N THR A 105 -14.17 0.31 13.86
CA THR A 105 -14.21 -1.09 14.25
C THR A 105 -12.85 -1.75 14.07
N VAL A 106 -12.19 -1.49 12.95
CA VAL A 106 -10.84 -2.00 12.64
C VAL A 106 -9.82 -1.50 13.67
N LEU A 107 -9.94 -0.25 14.10
CA LEU A 107 -9.05 0.39 15.06
C LEU A 107 -9.55 0.33 16.51
N SER A 108 -10.55 -0.49 16.82
CA SER A 108 -11.15 -0.58 18.18
C SER A 108 -10.22 -1.19 19.22
N GLN A 109 -9.26 -1.99 18.81
CA GLN A 109 -8.27 -2.61 19.71
C GLN A 109 -6.98 -1.77 19.78
N PRO A 110 -6.23 -1.86 20.89
CA PRO A 110 -4.93 -1.22 20.96
C PRO A 110 -4.01 -1.63 19.82
N VAL A 111 -3.41 -0.66 19.15
CA VAL A 111 -2.51 -0.85 18.02
C VAL A 111 -1.27 0.02 18.18
N ASP A 112 -0.09 -0.56 17.96
CA ASP A 112 1.19 0.16 18.00
C ASP A 112 1.51 0.79 16.64
N LEU A 113 1.19 0.05 15.56
CA LEU A 113 1.50 0.43 14.18
C LEU A 113 0.30 0.16 13.28
N VAL A 114 -0.14 1.18 12.55
CA VAL A 114 -1.03 1.01 11.40
C VAL A 114 -0.21 1.16 10.14
N THR A 115 -0.38 0.25 9.20
CA THR A 115 0.33 0.27 7.92
C THR A 115 -0.61 0.06 6.74
N ALA A 116 -0.21 0.54 5.58
CA ALA A 116 -0.89 0.28 4.31
C ALA A 116 0.13 0.34 3.17
N SER A 117 -0.16 -0.32 2.07
CA SER A 117 0.68 -0.25 0.86
C SER A 117 -0.21 -0.14 -0.38
N ALA A 118 0.05 0.88 -1.23
CA ALA A 118 -0.72 1.15 -2.44
C ALA A 118 -2.24 1.27 -2.19
N LEU A 119 -2.63 1.98 -1.13
CA LEU A 119 -4.03 2.18 -0.74
C LEU A 119 -4.46 3.65 -0.83
N PHE A 120 -3.63 4.57 -0.36
CA PHE A 120 -4.07 5.95 -0.10
C PHE A 120 -4.35 6.77 -1.36
N ASP A 121 -3.79 6.41 -2.50
CA ASP A 121 -4.15 6.99 -3.80
C ASP A 121 -5.57 6.61 -4.28
N LEU A 122 -6.19 5.59 -3.67
CA LEU A 122 -7.54 5.13 -3.98
C LEU A 122 -8.62 5.72 -3.07
N VAL A 123 -8.25 6.41 -1.99
CA VAL A 123 -9.20 6.92 -0.99
C VAL A 123 -9.45 8.42 -1.13
N SER A 124 -10.58 8.89 -0.56
CA SER A 124 -10.95 10.31 -0.60
C SER A 124 -10.20 11.15 0.44
N ALA A 125 -10.22 12.47 0.25
CA ALA A 125 -9.70 13.44 1.22
C ALA A 125 -10.40 13.35 2.58
N ASP A 126 -11.71 13.08 2.58
CA ASP A 126 -12.50 12.93 3.81
C ASP A 126 -12.08 11.68 4.58
N PHE A 127 -11.85 10.57 3.90
CA PHE A 127 -11.32 9.36 4.53
C PHE A 127 -9.94 9.60 5.14
N VAL A 128 -9.02 10.26 4.43
CA VAL A 128 -7.67 10.56 4.94
C VAL A 128 -7.74 11.44 6.19
N ARG A 129 -8.63 12.44 6.21
CA ARG A 129 -8.84 13.30 7.38
C ARG A 129 -9.34 12.51 8.59
N ALA A 130 -10.39 11.70 8.40
CA ALA A 130 -10.93 10.85 9.46
C ALA A 130 -9.90 9.83 9.97
N PHE A 131 -9.14 9.23 9.07
CA PHE A 131 -8.07 8.29 9.38
C PHE A 131 -6.95 8.92 10.22
N ALA A 132 -6.43 10.09 9.82
CA ALA A 132 -5.38 10.76 10.57
C ALA A 132 -5.85 11.16 11.99
N HIS A 133 -7.09 11.62 12.12
CA HIS A 133 -7.72 11.93 13.41
C HIS A 133 -7.85 10.67 14.28
N ALA A 134 -8.39 9.58 13.73
CA ALA A 134 -8.55 8.31 14.44
C ALA A 134 -7.21 7.74 14.95
N LEU A 135 -6.12 7.91 14.22
CA LEU A 135 -4.79 7.50 14.65
C LEU A 135 -4.23 8.43 15.74
N ALA A 136 -4.51 9.73 15.66
CA ALA A 136 -4.08 10.70 16.68
C ALA A 136 -4.71 10.40 18.04
N ASP A 137 -6.00 10.10 18.09
CA ASP A 137 -6.70 9.72 19.32
C ASP A 137 -6.08 8.47 19.99
N ARG A 138 -5.52 7.57 19.17
CA ARG A 138 -4.89 6.32 19.62
C ARG A 138 -3.38 6.43 19.83
N ARG A 139 -2.77 7.56 19.44
CA ARG A 139 -1.31 7.77 19.41
C ARG A 139 -0.56 6.64 18.68
N ALA A 140 -1.19 6.06 17.67
CA ALA A 140 -0.62 4.96 16.89
C ALA A 140 0.41 5.48 15.88
N VAL A 141 1.49 4.73 15.65
CA VAL A 141 2.45 5.02 14.58
C VAL A 141 1.82 4.63 13.24
N PHE A 142 2.09 5.42 12.19
CA PHE A 142 1.69 5.08 10.82
C PHE A 142 2.90 4.84 9.92
N TYR A 143 2.78 3.81 9.06
CA TYR A 143 3.71 3.55 7.97
C TYR A 143 2.95 3.26 6.68
N GLY A 144 2.93 4.22 5.78
CA GLY A 144 2.39 4.08 4.42
C GLY A 144 3.50 3.80 3.42
N ALA A 145 3.32 2.81 2.56
CA ALA A 145 4.29 2.46 1.53
C ALA A 145 3.68 2.46 0.13
N LEU A 146 4.48 2.82 -0.87
CA LEU A 146 4.09 2.74 -2.28
C LEU A 146 2.80 3.52 -2.61
N THR A 147 2.58 4.68 -1.98
CA THR A 147 1.49 5.58 -2.37
C THR A 147 1.88 6.27 -3.68
N TYR A 148 1.07 6.09 -4.73
CA TYR A 148 1.34 6.67 -6.04
C TYR A 148 1.41 8.20 -5.96
N ASN A 149 2.44 8.79 -6.59
CA ASN A 149 2.71 10.24 -6.53
C ASN A 149 2.59 10.96 -7.90
N GLY A 150 2.01 10.31 -8.89
CA GLY A 150 1.76 10.89 -10.21
C GLY A 150 2.89 10.72 -11.23
N ILE A 151 4.03 10.19 -10.83
CA ILE A 151 5.13 9.97 -11.77
C ILE A 151 4.93 8.65 -12.51
N GLN A 152 4.81 8.74 -13.84
CA GLN A 152 4.79 7.59 -14.73
C GLN A 152 5.67 7.88 -15.95
N ARG A 153 6.71 7.09 -16.15
CA ARG A 153 7.62 7.22 -17.28
C ARG A 153 7.81 5.88 -17.98
N TRP A 154 7.96 5.93 -19.32
CA TRP A 154 8.09 4.74 -20.16
C TRP A 154 9.35 4.82 -21.03
N GLN A 155 9.98 3.68 -21.25
CA GLN A 155 11.14 3.56 -22.16
C GLN A 155 10.85 2.50 -23.23
N PRO A 156 11.01 2.84 -24.54
CA PRO A 156 11.31 4.17 -25.06
C PRO A 156 10.14 5.14 -24.87
N HIS A 157 10.46 6.40 -24.63
CA HIS A 157 9.46 7.47 -24.57
C HIS A 157 8.73 7.63 -25.92
N ARG A 158 7.44 7.97 -25.87
CA ARG A 158 6.58 8.29 -27.02
C ARG A 158 5.81 9.58 -26.76
N PRO A 159 5.53 10.39 -27.80
CA PRO A 159 4.76 11.65 -27.65
C PRO A 159 3.39 11.43 -27.00
N THR A 160 2.77 10.26 -27.22
CA THR A 160 1.45 9.88 -26.64
C THR A 160 1.51 9.54 -25.15
N ASP A 161 2.70 9.34 -24.56
CA ASP A 161 2.82 8.94 -23.14
C ASP A 161 2.21 10.00 -22.19
N SER A 162 2.39 11.29 -22.48
CA SER A 162 1.82 12.37 -21.67
C SER A 162 0.28 12.39 -21.69
N GLN A 163 -0.31 12.15 -22.87
CA GLN A 163 -1.77 12.07 -23.02
C GLN A 163 -2.32 10.85 -22.27
N MET A 164 -1.65 9.69 -22.39
CA MET A 164 -2.02 8.47 -21.67
C MET A 164 -1.93 8.68 -20.15
N THR A 165 -0.86 9.26 -19.66
CA THR A 165 -0.69 9.54 -18.21
C THR A 165 -1.75 10.53 -17.69
N SER A 166 -2.07 11.58 -18.46
CA SER A 166 -3.11 12.54 -18.07
C SER A 166 -4.50 11.89 -18.01
N ALA A 167 -4.81 10.97 -18.92
CA ALA A 167 -6.07 10.22 -18.89
C ALA A 167 -6.10 9.22 -17.72
N PHE A 168 -4.97 8.57 -17.44
CA PHE A 168 -4.83 7.68 -16.28
C PHE A 168 -5.05 8.44 -14.97
N HIS A 169 -4.50 9.63 -14.80
CA HIS A 169 -4.74 10.45 -13.60
C HIS A 169 -6.23 10.80 -13.44
N ARG A 170 -6.94 11.12 -14.54
CA ARG A 170 -8.40 11.33 -14.47
C ARG A 170 -9.14 10.08 -13.99
N HIS A 171 -8.75 8.91 -14.48
CA HIS A 171 -9.32 7.65 -14.02
C HIS A 171 -9.06 7.41 -12.53
N GLN A 172 -7.84 7.70 -12.04
CA GLN A 172 -7.48 7.55 -10.63
C GLN A 172 -8.29 8.46 -9.70
N LEU A 173 -8.70 9.65 -10.14
CA LEU A 173 -9.53 10.57 -9.36
C LEU A 173 -11.00 10.12 -9.23
N GLY A 174 -11.42 9.08 -9.94
CA GLY A 174 -12.75 8.48 -9.82
C GLY A 174 -12.97 7.80 -8.48
N ASP A 175 -14.23 7.58 -8.13
CA ASP A 175 -14.62 6.86 -6.91
C ASP A 175 -14.16 5.38 -6.97
N LYS A 176 -13.47 4.95 -5.93
CA LYS A 176 -12.97 3.58 -5.74
C LYS A 176 -13.62 2.91 -4.50
N GLY A 177 -14.80 3.37 -4.10
CA GLY A 177 -15.52 2.89 -2.92
C GLY A 177 -15.33 3.77 -1.68
N PHE A 178 -14.57 4.87 -1.80
CA PHE A 178 -14.32 5.84 -0.72
C PHE A 178 -14.78 7.26 -1.08
N GLY A 179 -15.55 7.45 -2.16
CA GLY A 179 -15.78 8.73 -2.79
C GLY A 179 -14.65 9.13 -3.76
N PRO A 180 -14.63 10.40 -4.22
CA PRO A 180 -13.61 10.87 -5.16
C PRO A 180 -12.19 10.66 -4.60
N ALA A 181 -11.39 9.88 -5.30
CA ALA A 181 -10.06 9.50 -4.82
C ALA A 181 -9.05 10.66 -4.96
N LEU A 182 -8.05 10.68 -4.09
CA LEU A 182 -6.97 11.67 -4.13
C LEU A 182 -5.98 11.44 -5.28
N GLY A 183 -5.86 10.20 -5.75
CA GLY A 183 -4.93 9.85 -6.81
C GLY A 183 -3.50 10.35 -6.55
N PRO A 184 -2.88 11.05 -7.50
CA PRO A 184 -1.50 11.55 -7.37
C PRO A 184 -1.25 12.51 -6.20
N MET A 185 -2.29 13.10 -5.62
CA MET A 185 -2.17 14.06 -4.50
C MET A 185 -2.18 13.39 -3.12
N ALA A 186 -2.37 12.07 -3.07
CA ALA A 186 -2.62 11.34 -1.83
C ALA A 186 -1.48 11.45 -0.82
N SER A 187 -0.23 11.30 -1.24
CA SER A 187 0.93 11.34 -0.33
C SER A 187 1.07 12.69 0.37
N ALA A 188 0.98 13.79 -0.38
CA ALA A 188 1.07 15.14 0.17
C ALA A 188 -0.09 15.42 1.14
N HIS A 189 -1.33 15.07 0.73
CA HIS A 189 -2.49 15.28 1.57
C HIS A 189 -2.44 14.46 2.87
N LEU A 190 -2.00 13.22 2.80
CA LEU A 190 -1.83 12.34 3.95
C LEU A 190 -0.79 12.89 4.94
N ALA A 191 0.36 13.35 4.43
CA ALA A 191 1.40 13.96 5.25
C ALA A 191 0.90 15.22 5.97
N ASP A 192 0.18 16.09 5.25
CA ASP A 192 -0.39 17.31 5.82
C ASP A 192 -1.43 17.01 6.90
N GLN A 193 -2.32 16.02 6.69
CA GLN A 193 -3.30 15.64 7.70
C GLN A 193 -2.62 15.08 8.97
N PHE A 194 -1.56 14.31 8.85
CA PHE A 194 -0.80 13.86 10.01
C PHE A 194 -0.12 15.01 10.75
N ARG A 195 0.50 15.97 10.04
CA ARG A 195 1.11 17.16 10.67
C ARG A 195 0.07 18.00 11.42
N LEU A 196 -1.11 18.20 10.83
CA LEU A 196 -2.23 18.92 11.47
C LEU A 196 -2.73 18.22 12.75
N ASN A 197 -2.57 16.91 12.87
CA ASN A 197 -2.94 16.11 14.04
C ASN A 197 -1.76 15.86 15.01
N GLY A 198 -0.68 16.64 14.94
CA GLY A 198 0.42 16.60 15.91
C GLY A 198 1.41 15.45 15.68
N TYR A 199 1.62 15.03 14.44
CA TYR A 199 2.63 14.03 14.09
C TYR A 199 3.89 14.66 13.49
N LEU A 200 5.04 14.08 13.82
CA LEU A 200 6.23 14.23 13.00
C LEU A 200 6.11 13.28 11.80
N VAL A 201 6.33 13.82 10.60
CA VAL A 201 6.18 13.08 9.34
C VAL A 201 7.50 13.07 8.59
N LEU A 202 7.97 11.87 8.24
CA LEU A 202 9.09 11.63 7.34
C LEU A 202 8.53 11.03 6.03
N GLU A 203 8.91 11.63 4.91
CA GLU A 203 8.52 11.20 3.57
C GLU A 203 9.77 10.81 2.78
N GLY A 204 9.62 9.83 1.87
CA GLY A 204 10.73 9.44 1.00
C GLY A 204 10.24 8.79 -0.29
N GLU A 205 10.90 9.11 -1.39
CA GLU A 205 10.58 8.51 -2.69
C GLU A 205 10.90 7.02 -2.70
N SER A 206 9.99 6.23 -3.28
CA SER A 206 10.09 4.77 -3.40
C SER A 206 9.68 4.28 -4.81
N PRO A 207 10.29 4.81 -5.88
CA PRO A 207 9.86 4.52 -7.24
C PRO A 207 10.12 3.05 -7.61
N TRP A 208 9.22 2.48 -8.38
CA TRP A 208 9.53 1.28 -9.15
C TRP A 208 10.33 1.69 -10.37
N GLN A 209 11.55 1.21 -10.45
CA GLN A 209 12.43 1.36 -11.60
C GLN A 209 12.57 0.00 -12.29
N LEU A 210 11.82 -0.19 -13.36
CA LEU A 210 11.74 -1.45 -14.08
C LEU A 210 12.65 -1.41 -15.31
N SER A 211 13.30 -2.53 -15.53
CA SER A 211 14.25 -2.77 -16.62
C SER A 211 13.78 -3.90 -17.52
N ARG A 212 14.56 -4.23 -18.55
CA ARG A 212 14.30 -5.38 -19.44
C ARG A 212 14.12 -6.72 -18.70
N ASN A 213 14.69 -6.84 -17.50
CA ASN A 213 14.55 -8.05 -16.69
C ASN A 213 13.15 -8.18 -16.05
N ASP A 214 12.39 -7.07 -15.99
CA ASP A 214 11.07 -6.98 -15.36
C ASP A 214 9.95 -6.99 -16.41
N ARG A 215 10.18 -7.58 -17.58
CA ARG A 215 9.31 -7.51 -18.76
C ARG A 215 7.84 -7.86 -18.45
N MET A 216 7.60 -8.95 -17.72
CA MET A 216 6.23 -9.36 -17.38
C MET A 216 5.48 -8.26 -16.60
N LEU A 217 6.15 -7.63 -15.64
CA LEU A 217 5.57 -6.54 -14.86
C LEU A 217 5.35 -5.28 -15.71
N ILE A 218 6.29 -4.97 -16.63
CA ILE A 218 6.11 -3.85 -17.58
C ILE A 218 4.90 -4.10 -18.48
N ASP A 219 4.73 -5.31 -19.01
CA ASP A 219 3.61 -5.67 -19.87
C ASP A 219 2.27 -5.61 -19.11
N GLU A 220 2.24 -5.97 -17.83
CA GLU A 220 1.07 -5.83 -16.96
C GLU A 220 0.73 -4.38 -16.68
N LEU A 221 1.73 -3.54 -16.36
CA LEU A 221 1.55 -2.11 -16.16
C LEU A 221 1.01 -1.43 -17.43
N VAL A 222 1.54 -1.77 -18.60
CA VAL A 222 1.05 -1.24 -19.88
C VAL A 222 -0.42 -1.61 -20.08
N ARG A 223 -0.80 -2.87 -19.87
CA ARG A 223 -2.20 -3.32 -20.01
C ARG A 223 -3.13 -2.63 -19.02
N GLY A 224 -2.76 -2.60 -17.73
CA GLY A 224 -3.57 -1.97 -16.70
C GLY A 224 -3.77 -0.47 -16.95
N HIS A 225 -2.69 0.21 -17.36
CA HIS A 225 -2.73 1.63 -17.73
C HIS A 225 -3.65 1.87 -18.92
N ALA A 226 -3.54 1.06 -19.96
CA ALA A 226 -4.38 1.16 -21.17
C ALA A 226 -5.88 0.91 -20.87
N MET A 227 -6.18 -0.07 -20.02
CA MET A 227 -7.56 -0.36 -19.58
C MET A 227 -8.16 0.83 -18.84
N ALA A 228 -7.45 1.36 -17.84
CA ALA A 228 -7.89 2.52 -17.08
C ALA A 228 -8.09 3.76 -17.97
N VAL A 229 -7.21 3.98 -18.96
CA VAL A 229 -7.36 5.07 -19.93
C VAL A 229 -8.56 4.87 -20.82
N ALA A 230 -8.82 3.65 -21.30
CA ALA A 230 -9.97 3.34 -22.14
C ALA A 230 -11.32 3.64 -21.44
N GLU A 231 -11.42 3.34 -20.14
CA GLU A 231 -12.60 3.64 -19.33
C GLU A 231 -12.94 5.13 -19.26
N THR A 232 -11.95 6.00 -19.41
CA THR A 232 -12.18 7.46 -19.38
C THR A 232 -12.84 8.00 -20.66
N GLY A 233 -12.76 7.28 -21.78
CA GLY A 233 -13.16 7.77 -23.09
C GLY A 233 -12.36 9.00 -23.60
N ALA A 234 -11.29 9.37 -22.93
CA ALA A 234 -10.54 10.60 -23.20
C ALA A 234 -9.45 10.47 -24.26
N VAL A 235 -9.14 9.24 -24.66
CA VAL A 235 -8.16 8.92 -25.70
C VAL A 235 -8.81 7.99 -26.73
N ASP A 236 -8.55 8.25 -28.00
CA ASP A 236 -9.06 7.40 -29.09
C ASP A 236 -8.56 5.95 -28.94
N ILE A 237 -9.44 4.97 -29.15
CA ILE A 237 -9.13 3.55 -28.94
C ILE A 237 -7.97 3.07 -29.83
N LYS A 238 -7.86 3.57 -31.07
CA LYS A 238 -6.77 3.21 -31.97
C LYS A 238 -5.43 3.76 -31.47
N ALA A 239 -5.45 4.95 -30.82
CA ALA A 239 -4.26 5.52 -30.19
C ALA A 239 -3.82 4.69 -28.98
N ILE A 240 -4.78 4.20 -28.15
CA ILE A 240 -4.50 3.28 -27.04
C ILE A 240 -3.91 1.98 -27.55
N GLU A 241 -4.51 1.35 -28.58
CA GLU A 241 -4.01 0.12 -29.20
C GLU A 241 -2.61 0.27 -29.78
N ALA A 242 -2.33 1.39 -30.44
CA ALA A 242 -1.01 1.70 -30.95
C ALA A 242 0.02 1.88 -29.83
N TRP A 243 -0.38 2.51 -28.73
CA TRP A 243 0.45 2.72 -27.55
C TRP A 243 0.79 1.39 -26.85
N VAL A 244 -0.16 0.46 -26.73
CA VAL A 244 0.06 -0.89 -26.15
C VAL A 244 1.03 -1.72 -26.97
N LYS A 245 1.03 -1.57 -28.32
CA LYS A 245 1.92 -2.30 -29.22
C LYS A 245 3.40 -1.86 -29.11
N VAL A 246 3.68 -0.73 -28.46
CA VAL A 246 5.05 -0.28 -28.26
C VAL A 246 5.76 -1.24 -27.31
N GLN A 247 6.81 -1.90 -27.80
CA GLN A 247 7.66 -2.73 -26.95
C GLN A 247 8.43 -1.84 -25.96
N ARG A 248 8.01 -1.87 -24.70
CA ARG A 248 8.68 -1.14 -23.62
C ARG A 248 9.85 -1.95 -23.08
N THR A 249 10.94 -1.27 -22.81
CA THR A 249 12.18 -1.86 -22.25
C THR A 249 12.47 -1.38 -20.85
N GLY A 250 11.65 -0.49 -20.32
CA GLY A 250 11.70 0.03 -18.96
C GLY A 250 10.48 0.85 -18.63
N ALA A 251 10.22 1.00 -17.36
CA ALA A 251 9.19 1.89 -16.82
C ALA A 251 9.63 2.42 -15.45
N GLU A 252 9.18 3.62 -15.12
CA GLU A 252 9.26 4.16 -13.77
C GLU A 252 7.85 4.53 -13.32
N THR A 253 7.46 4.00 -12.16
CA THR A 253 6.23 4.38 -11.46
C THR A 253 6.62 4.98 -10.13
N GLY A 254 6.34 6.27 -9.95
CA GLY A 254 6.70 7.01 -8.74
C GLY A 254 5.76 6.71 -7.60
N HIS A 255 6.35 6.51 -6.43
CA HIS A 255 5.63 6.34 -5.17
C HIS A 255 6.33 7.14 -4.07
N THR A 256 5.60 7.42 -3.02
CA THR A 256 6.12 8.00 -1.78
C THR A 256 5.80 7.07 -0.62
N ASP A 257 6.81 6.77 0.20
CA ASP A 257 6.65 6.13 1.50
C ASP A 257 6.54 7.22 2.57
N ILE A 258 5.69 6.98 3.58
CA ILE A 258 5.42 7.92 4.66
C ILE A 258 5.56 7.18 6.00
N TYR A 259 6.29 7.78 6.93
CA TYR A 259 6.33 7.39 8.33
C TYR A 259 5.84 8.57 9.17
N ALA A 260 4.82 8.34 10.00
CA ALA A 260 4.27 9.36 10.88
C ALA A 260 4.23 8.85 12.33
N VAL A 261 4.76 9.64 13.27
CA VAL A 261 4.85 9.30 14.68
C VAL A 261 4.27 10.44 15.53
N PRO A 262 3.41 10.15 16.54
CA PRO A 262 2.85 11.18 17.41
C PRO A 262 3.95 11.82 18.25
N THR A 263 3.90 13.15 18.38
CA THR A 263 4.80 13.97 19.22
C THR A 263 4.59 13.74 20.71
#